data_1da5d355cc61197c83e2e3263f7fbeab
#
_entry.id   1da5d355cc61197c83e2e3263f7fbeab
#
_cell.length_a   1.000
_cell.length_b   1.000
_cell.length_c   1.000
_cell.angle_alpha   90.00
_cell.angle_beta   90.00
_cell.angle_gamma   90.00
#
_symmetry.space_group_name_H-M   'P 1'
#
loop_
_entity.id
_entity.type
_entity.pdbx_description
1 polymer ?
#
loop_
_entity_poly.entity_id
_entity_poly.type
_entity_poly.pdbx_seq_one_letter_code
_entity_poly.pdbx_strand_id
1 'polypeptide(L)'
;PAGGWSKHTGYSKGPRQPGMQWTSQNAPGQKPHYVATFDNRATTEELYFLTQVWLATKREDCRAGFLKGLNFILAAQYPNGGWPQGYPLEGGYHDDITFNDDAMTRILELLHAIKRGEPEYAFLDAAGRQRVDAALAAGLRCVLKTQLVVGGKLAVWCAQYDPLTLQ
;
A
#
# COMPACT_ATOMS: atom_id res chain seq x y z
N PRO A 1 12.20 -0.45 -10.21
CA PRO A 1 11.57 -0.40 -8.89
C PRO A 1 10.06 -0.43 -9.05
N ALA A 2 9.39 -1.25 -8.24
CA ALA A 2 7.96 -1.56 -8.38
C ALA A 2 7.03 -0.36 -8.08
N GLY A 3 7.53 0.69 -7.39
CA GLY A 3 6.74 1.89 -7.06
C GLY A 3 6.35 2.02 -5.59
N GLY A 4 6.55 1.00 -4.77
CA GLY A 4 6.35 1.08 -3.33
C GLY A 4 7.67 1.29 -2.57
N TRP A 5 7.57 1.49 -1.27
CA TRP A 5 8.69 1.70 -0.36
C TRP A 5 8.79 0.58 0.67
N SER A 6 10.02 0.28 1.08
CA SER A 6 10.26 -0.64 2.20
C SER A 6 10.29 0.13 3.52
N LYS A 7 9.90 -0.53 4.61
CA LYS A 7 10.18 -0.04 5.95
C LYS A 7 11.66 -0.16 6.28
N HIS A 8 12.13 0.56 7.30
CA HIS A 8 13.52 0.56 7.78
C HIS A 8 14.57 1.14 6.81
N THR A 9 14.17 1.91 5.82
CA THR A 9 15.11 2.67 5.01
C THR A 9 15.47 3.95 5.76
N GLY A 10 16.58 3.93 6.48
CA GLY A 10 17.06 5.11 7.20
C GLY A 10 17.76 6.10 6.27
N TYR A 11 17.31 7.35 6.28
CA TYR A 11 17.95 8.47 5.55
C TYR A 11 18.82 9.34 6.43
N SER A 12 19.16 8.89 7.66
CA SER A 12 20.00 9.64 8.61
C SER A 12 21.41 9.97 8.10
N LYS A 13 21.88 9.21 7.11
CA LYS A 13 23.19 9.42 6.45
C LYS A 13 23.09 10.21 5.13
N GLY A 14 21.97 10.88 4.89
CA GLY A 14 21.70 11.65 3.68
C GLY A 14 20.88 10.89 2.64
N PRO A 15 20.69 11.49 1.46
CA PRO A 15 19.92 10.90 0.39
C PRO A 15 20.56 9.61 -0.12
N ARG A 16 19.72 8.73 -0.63
CA ARG A 16 20.12 7.45 -1.20
C ARG A 16 21.10 7.64 -2.36
N GLN A 17 22.17 6.87 -2.35
CA GLN A 17 23.17 6.83 -3.40
C GLN A 17 23.00 5.63 -4.32
N PRO A 18 23.43 5.70 -5.59
CA PRO A 18 23.49 4.53 -6.47
C PRO A 18 24.26 3.36 -5.83
N GLY A 19 23.73 2.15 -5.95
CA GLY A 19 24.32 0.95 -5.36
C GLY A 19 23.96 0.67 -3.89
N MET A 20 23.29 1.58 -3.19
CA MET A 20 22.76 1.30 -1.85
C MET A 20 21.61 0.31 -1.92
N GLN A 21 21.53 -0.59 -0.94
CA GLN A 21 20.44 -1.55 -0.82
C GLN A 21 19.09 -0.84 -0.64
N TRP A 22 18.03 -1.42 -1.23
CA TRP A 22 16.68 -0.84 -1.18
C TRP A 22 15.96 -1.13 0.14
N THR A 23 16.40 -2.13 0.87
CA THR A 23 15.81 -2.51 2.14
C THR A 23 16.89 -3.01 3.09
N SER A 24 16.70 -2.81 4.38
CA SER A 24 17.56 -3.38 5.43
C SER A 24 17.39 -4.90 5.59
N GLN A 25 16.41 -5.50 4.92
CA GLN A 25 16.14 -6.93 4.97
C GLN A 25 17.08 -7.77 4.08
N ASN A 26 17.83 -7.12 3.19
CA ASN A 26 18.83 -7.81 2.39
C ASN A 26 20.09 -8.05 3.22
N ALA A 27 20.35 -9.31 3.60
CA ALA A 27 21.59 -9.67 4.22
C ALA A 27 22.79 -9.47 3.27
N PRO A 28 23.99 -9.16 3.79
CA PRO A 28 25.19 -9.04 2.96
C PRO A 28 25.38 -10.30 2.10
N GLY A 29 25.64 -10.11 0.80
CA GLY A 29 25.87 -11.20 -0.16
C GLY A 29 24.63 -11.80 -0.81
N GLN A 30 23.43 -11.44 -0.37
CA GLN A 30 22.20 -11.84 -1.06
C GLN A 30 21.93 -10.92 -2.26
N LYS A 31 21.26 -11.49 -3.29
CA LYS A 31 20.79 -10.67 -4.40
C LYS A 31 19.80 -9.62 -3.87
N PRO A 32 19.95 -8.34 -4.26
CA PRO A 32 18.99 -7.32 -3.87
C PRO A 32 17.59 -7.75 -4.31
N HIS A 33 16.67 -7.83 -3.37
CA HIS A 33 15.30 -8.03 -3.74
C HIS A 33 14.46 -6.82 -3.34
N TYR A 34 13.56 -6.46 -4.23
CA TYR A 34 12.85 -5.19 -4.19
C TYR A 34 11.41 -5.43 -3.75
N VAL A 35 11.25 -5.73 -2.45
CA VAL A 35 9.95 -5.85 -1.82
C VAL A 35 9.62 -4.51 -1.18
N ALA A 36 8.47 -3.99 -1.53
CA ALA A 36 7.88 -2.89 -0.81
C ALA A 36 6.82 -3.42 0.14
N THR A 37 6.45 -2.63 1.14
CA THR A 37 5.49 -3.06 2.15
C THR A 37 4.45 -2.00 2.43
N PHE A 38 3.29 -2.44 2.94
CA PHE A 38 2.25 -1.57 3.50
C PHE A 38 2.30 -1.50 5.03
N ASP A 39 3.17 -2.33 5.62
CA ASP A 39 3.37 -2.40 7.05
C ASP A 39 3.95 -1.09 7.62
N ASN A 40 3.55 -0.72 8.84
CA ASN A 40 4.01 0.49 9.52
C ASN A 40 3.90 1.77 8.68
N ARG A 41 2.85 1.90 7.88
CA ARG A 41 2.58 3.02 6.97
C ARG A 41 3.57 3.17 5.81
N ALA A 42 4.55 2.29 5.66
CA ALA A 42 5.43 2.32 4.51
C ALA A 42 4.58 2.31 3.22
N THR A 43 5.06 2.94 2.18
CA THR A 43 4.36 3.21 0.92
C THR A 43 3.24 4.23 1.05
N THR A 44 2.29 4.10 1.97
CA THR A 44 1.16 5.04 2.08
C THR A 44 1.58 6.41 2.61
N GLU A 45 2.47 6.47 3.59
CA GLU A 45 2.99 7.73 4.14
C GLU A 45 3.85 8.48 3.11
N GLU A 46 4.69 7.77 2.35
CA GLU A 46 5.48 8.37 1.28
C GLU A 46 4.59 8.92 0.16
N LEU A 47 3.52 8.22 -0.17
CA LEU A 47 2.55 8.72 -1.16
C LEU A 47 1.85 9.98 -0.68
N TYR A 48 1.41 10.01 0.58
CA TYR A 48 0.85 11.21 1.19
C TYR A 48 1.85 12.38 1.12
N PHE A 49 3.10 12.16 1.54
CA PHE A 49 4.15 13.18 1.47
C PHE A 49 4.34 13.73 0.05
N LEU A 50 4.40 12.85 -0.96
CA LEU A 50 4.56 13.26 -2.35
C LEU A 50 3.41 14.15 -2.82
N THR A 51 2.17 13.87 -2.40
CA THR A 51 1.01 14.70 -2.79
C THR A 51 1.02 16.04 -2.09
N GLN A 52 1.45 16.13 -0.83
CA GLN A 52 1.60 17.41 -0.13
C GLN A 52 2.67 18.28 -0.81
N VAL A 53 3.82 17.70 -1.16
CA VAL A 53 4.88 18.43 -1.90
C VAL A 53 4.37 18.88 -3.27
N TRP A 54 3.65 18.01 -4.01
CA TRP A 54 3.07 18.40 -5.30
C TRP A 54 2.04 19.52 -5.14
N LEU A 55 1.18 19.44 -4.15
CA LEU A 55 0.16 20.49 -3.89
C LEU A 55 0.82 21.86 -3.68
N ALA A 56 1.88 21.89 -2.87
CA ALA A 56 2.59 23.12 -2.53
C ALA A 56 3.48 23.65 -3.66
N THR A 57 4.11 22.78 -4.45
CA THR A 57 5.21 23.15 -5.36
C THR A 57 4.93 22.88 -6.84
N LYS A 58 3.91 22.09 -7.15
CA LYS A 58 3.59 21.57 -8.50
C LYS A 58 4.74 20.80 -9.17
N ARG A 59 5.61 20.19 -8.39
CA ARG A 59 6.72 19.37 -8.89
C ARG A 59 6.22 18.10 -9.57
N GLU A 60 6.50 17.97 -10.87
CA GLU A 60 6.06 16.83 -11.68
C GLU A 60 6.72 15.51 -11.31
N ASP A 61 7.92 15.50 -10.76
CA ASP A 61 8.56 14.29 -10.25
C ASP A 61 7.83 13.72 -9.03
N CYS A 62 7.28 14.57 -8.15
CA CYS A 62 6.45 14.13 -7.03
C CYS A 62 5.13 13.51 -7.52
N ARG A 63 4.48 14.15 -8.50
CA ARG A 63 3.28 13.60 -9.15
C ARG A 63 3.57 12.23 -9.80
N ALA A 64 4.65 12.14 -10.57
CA ALA A 64 5.06 10.89 -11.22
C ALA A 64 5.39 9.80 -10.19
N GLY A 65 6.04 10.15 -9.09
CA GLY A 65 6.31 9.26 -7.97
C GLY A 65 5.02 8.72 -7.33
N PHE A 66 4.06 9.60 -7.07
CA PHE A 66 2.73 9.21 -6.55
C PHE A 66 2.01 8.25 -7.50
N LEU A 67 1.94 8.56 -8.80
CA LEU A 67 1.27 7.70 -9.79
C LEU A 67 1.90 6.30 -9.86
N LYS A 68 3.22 6.20 -9.73
CA LYS A 68 3.91 4.92 -9.60
C LYS A 68 3.48 4.15 -8.36
N GLY A 69 3.44 4.80 -7.20
CA GLY A 69 3.03 4.17 -5.96
C GLY A 69 1.56 3.79 -5.94
N LEU A 70 0.68 4.61 -6.51
CA LEU A 70 -0.73 4.26 -6.67
C LEU A 70 -0.89 3.02 -7.56
N ASN A 71 -0.18 2.95 -8.68
CA ASN A 71 -0.18 1.75 -9.53
C ASN A 71 0.35 0.52 -8.80
N PHE A 72 1.34 0.67 -7.93
CA PHE A 72 1.83 -0.40 -7.08
C PHE A 72 0.74 -0.91 -6.12
N ILE A 73 0.03 -0.02 -5.42
CA ILE A 73 -1.10 -0.38 -4.55
C ILE A 73 -2.16 -1.15 -5.34
N LEU A 74 -2.57 -0.62 -6.50
CA LEU A 74 -3.60 -1.25 -7.33
C LEU A 74 -3.17 -2.62 -7.88
N ALA A 75 -1.88 -2.81 -8.19
CA ALA A 75 -1.34 -4.07 -8.66
C ALA A 75 -1.19 -5.13 -7.55
N ALA A 76 -1.01 -4.69 -6.32
CA ALA A 76 -0.88 -5.58 -5.16
C ALA A 76 -2.22 -6.10 -4.64
N GLN A 77 -3.35 -5.55 -5.09
CA GLN A 77 -4.67 -5.96 -4.63
C GLN A 77 -5.04 -7.35 -5.12
N TYR A 78 -5.43 -8.23 -4.21
CA TYR A 78 -5.98 -9.53 -4.56
C TYR A 78 -7.35 -9.43 -5.24
N PRO A 79 -7.75 -10.43 -6.03
CA PRO A 79 -9.08 -10.46 -6.68
C PRO A 79 -10.25 -10.38 -5.67
N ASN A 80 -10.05 -10.84 -4.44
CA ASN A 80 -11.04 -10.75 -3.36
C ASN A 80 -11.11 -9.37 -2.71
N GLY A 81 -10.20 -8.45 -3.06
CA GLY A 81 -10.15 -7.07 -2.59
C GLY A 81 -9.17 -6.79 -1.47
N GLY A 82 -8.53 -7.81 -0.88
CA GLY A 82 -7.52 -7.64 0.17
C GLY A 82 -6.16 -7.22 -0.37
N TRP A 83 -5.24 -6.84 0.53
CA TRP A 83 -3.84 -6.56 0.20
C TRP A 83 -2.91 -7.35 1.09
N PRO A 84 -1.79 -7.87 0.53
CA PRO A 84 -0.73 -8.49 1.32
C PRO A 84 -0.01 -7.46 2.19
N GLN A 85 0.81 -7.93 3.12
CA GLN A 85 1.71 -7.05 3.86
C GLN A 85 2.83 -6.49 2.97
N GLY A 86 3.35 -7.29 2.06
CA GLY A 86 4.43 -6.93 1.12
C GLY A 86 4.11 -7.32 -0.31
N TYR A 87 4.70 -6.62 -1.28
CA TYR A 87 4.56 -6.92 -2.69
C TYR A 87 5.83 -6.54 -3.47
N PRO A 88 6.31 -7.32 -4.45
CA PRO A 88 5.77 -8.61 -4.93
C PRO A 88 5.70 -9.70 -3.87
N LEU A 89 4.85 -10.71 -4.10
CA LEU A 89 4.67 -11.84 -3.19
C LEU A 89 5.96 -12.68 -3.14
N GLU A 90 6.34 -13.12 -1.94
CA GLU A 90 7.58 -13.89 -1.70
C GLU A 90 7.35 -15.22 -1.00
N GLY A 91 6.12 -15.51 -0.65
CA GLY A 91 5.73 -16.65 0.19
C GLY A 91 5.68 -16.31 1.68
N GLY A 92 4.95 -17.16 2.42
CA GLY A 92 4.79 -17.02 3.85
C GLY A 92 3.76 -15.96 4.26
N TYR A 93 3.73 -15.64 5.55
CA TYR A 93 2.67 -14.80 6.14
C TYR A 93 2.62 -13.36 5.62
N HIS A 94 3.69 -12.87 4.98
CA HIS A 94 3.68 -11.54 4.36
C HIS A 94 2.79 -11.45 3.12
N ASP A 95 2.42 -12.60 2.56
CA ASP A 95 1.48 -12.69 1.45
C ASP A 95 0.02 -12.74 1.92
N ASP A 96 -0.24 -12.89 3.22
CA ASP A 96 -1.58 -12.88 3.76
C ASP A 96 -2.22 -11.49 3.71
N ILE A 97 -3.55 -11.45 3.58
CA ILE A 97 -4.30 -10.21 3.68
C ILE A 97 -4.09 -9.62 5.07
N THR A 98 -3.52 -8.42 5.16
CA THR A 98 -2.97 -7.88 6.39
C THR A 98 -3.77 -6.69 6.91
N PHE A 99 -4.34 -6.85 8.12
CA PHE A 99 -5.03 -5.79 8.85
C PHE A 99 -4.17 -5.16 9.96
N ASN A 100 -3.19 -5.91 10.52
CA ASN A 100 -2.32 -5.37 11.56
C ASN A 100 -1.50 -4.17 11.04
N ASP A 101 -1.05 -3.34 11.97
CA ASP A 101 -0.28 -2.11 11.72
C ASP A 101 -0.98 -1.13 10.75
N ASP A 102 -2.31 -1.17 10.75
CA ASP A 102 -3.17 -0.36 9.88
C ASP A 102 -2.91 -0.55 8.35
N ALA A 103 -2.25 -1.62 7.94
CA ALA A 103 -1.81 -1.80 6.54
C ALA A 103 -2.96 -1.62 5.55
N MET A 104 -4.04 -2.40 5.70
CA MET A 104 -5.20 -2.29 4.81
C MET A 104 -6.01 -1.01 5.04
N THR A 105 -6.11 -0.55 6.30
CA THR A 105 -6.85 0.67 6.65
C THR A 105 -6.25 1.90 5.97
N ARG A 106 -4.93 2.04 5.98
CA ARG A 106 -4.23 3.17 5.34
C ARG A 106 -4.38 3.19 3.82
N ILE A 107 -4.39 2.02 3.20
CA ILE A 107 -4.70 1.93 1.76
C ILE A 107 -6.13 2.41 1.50
N LEU A 108 -7.11 1.93 2.26
CA LEU A 108 -8.50 2.31 2.09
C LEU A 108 -8.73 3.81 2.35
N GLU A 109 -8.08 4.39 3.35
CA GLU A 109 -8.11 5.84 3.62
C GLU A 109 -7.58 6.65 2.43
N LEU A 110 -6.43 6.26 1.87
CA LEU A 110 -5.87 6.91 0.68
C LEU A 110 -6.83 6.84 -0.52
N LEU A 111 -7.34 5.64 -0.82
CA LEU A 111 -8.26 5.46 -1.95
C LEU A 111 -9.57 6.23 -1.73
N HIS A 112 -10.05 6.32 -0.47
CA HIS A 112 -11.24 7.10 -0.13
C HIS A 112 -11.00 8.61 -0.27
N ALA A 113 -9.84 9.12 0.14
CA ALA A 113 -9.47 10.53 -0.05
C ALA A 113 -9.44 10.92 -1.54
N ILE A 114 -8.87 10.05 -2.39
CA ILE A 114 -8.90 10.22 -3.85
C ILE A 114 -10.34 10.25 -4.38
N LYS A 115 -11.18 9.33 -3.93
CA LYS A 115 -12.60 9.26 -4.32
C LYS A 115 -13.36 10.52 -3.94
N ARG A 116 -13.11 11.09 -2.76
CA ARG A 116 -13.72 12.36 -2.32
C ARG A 116 -13.28 13.56 -3.14
N GLY A 117 -12.23 13.41 -3.98
CA GLY A 117 -11.72 14.48 -4.81
C GLY A 117 -10.91 15.52 -4.05
N GLU A 118 -10.20 15.10 -3.00
CA GLU A 118 -9.33 15.99 -2.24
C GLU A 118 -8.31 16.70 -3.15
N PRO A 119 -7.98 17.98 -2.90
CA PRO A 119 -7.23 18.82 -3.84
C PRO A 119 -5.84 18.27 -4.21
N GLU A 120 -5.20 17.56 -3.29
CA GLU A 120 -3.88 16.95 -3.49
C GLU A 120 -3.88 15.82 -4.54
N TYR A 121 -5.07 15.31 -4.91
CA TYR A 121 -5.24 14.27 -5.93
C TYR A 121 -5.90 14.79 -7.21
N ALA A 122 -6.01 16.11 -7.37
CA ALA A 122 -6.70 16.73 -8.52
C ALA A 122 -6.06 16.37 -9.87
N PHE A 123 -4.80 15.97 -9.90
CA PHE A 123 -4.07 15.57 -11.09
C PHE A 123 -4.45 14.18 -11.64
N LEU A 124 -5.23 13.39 -10.90
CA LEU A 124 -5.68 12.08 -11.38
C LEU A 124 -6.74 12.25 -12.47
N ASP A 125 -6.54 11.56 -13.57
CA ASP A 125 -7.51 11.49 -14.66
C ASP A 125 -8.73 10.60 -14.32
N ALA A 126 -9.72 10.62 -15.19
CA ALA A 126 -10.96 9.85 -15.01
C ALA A 126 -10.69 8.32 -14.94
N ALA A 127 -9.78 7.81 -15.75
CA ALA A 127 -9.43 6.39 -15.77
C ALA A 127 -8.74 5.96 -14.45
N GLY A 128 -7.83 6.77 -13.95
CA GLY A 128 -7.19 6.56 -12.65
C GLY A 128 -8.21 6.56 -11.51
N ARG A 129 -9.14 7.52 -11.50
CA ARG A 129 -10.23 7.59 -10.50
C ARG A 129 -11.13 6.37 -10.56
N GLN A 130 -11.52 5.91 -11.75
CA GLN A 130 -12.34 4.71 -11.90
C GLN A 130 -11.65 3.46 -11.34
N ARG A 131 -10.34 3.30 -11.57
CA ARG A 131 -9.55 2.19 -10.99
C ARG A 131 -9.52 2.27 -9.47
N VAL A 132 -9.33 3.45 -8.91
CA VAL A 132 -9.37 3.70 -7.46
C VAL A 132 -10.74 3.34 -6.88
N ASP A 133 -11.83 3.78 -7.50
CA ASP A 133 -13.19 3.47 -7.06
C ASP A 133 -13.45 1.96 -7.04
N ALA A 134 -13.03 1.26 -8.08
CA ALA A 134 -13.15 -0.20 -8.15
C ALA A 134 -12.35 -0.90 -7.03
N ALA A 135 -11.11 -0.48 -6.81
CA ALA A 135 -10.23 -1.03 -5.79
C ALA A 135 -10.76 -0.76 -4.37
N LEU A 136 -11.22 0.47 -4.09
CA LEU A 136 -11.84 0.82 -2.82
C LEU A 136 -13.09 -0.03 -2.55
N ALA A 137 -13.98 -0.15 -3.53
CA ALA A 137 -15.19 -0.97 -3.39
C ALA A 137 -14.87 -2.45 -3.14
N ALA A 138 -13.84 -3.00 -3.80
CA ALA A 138 -13.38 -4.37 -3.57
C ALA A 138 -12.80 -4.53 -2.16
N GLY A 139 -11.97 -3.59 -1.72
CA GLY A 139 -11.36 -3.60 -0.39
C GLY A 139 -12.40 -3.54 0.73
N LEU A 140 -13.39 -2.65 0.61
CA LEU A 140 -14.48 -2.57 1.59
C LEU A 140 -15.30 -3.88 1.65
N ARG A 141 -15.55 -4.53 0.51
CA ARG A 141 -16.18 -5.86 0.50
C ARG A 141 -15.32 -6.92 1.19
N CYS A 142 -14.00 -6.87 1.02
CA CYS A 142 -13.08 -7.77 1.72
C CYS A 142 -13.18 -7.57 3.24
N VAL A 143 -13.12 -6.32 3.72
CA VAL A 143 -13.30 -6.00 5.15
C VAL A 143 -14.58 -6.60 5.71
N LEU A 144 -15.71 -6.41 5.01
CA LEU A 144 -16.99 -6.92 5.48
C LEU A 144 -17.07 -8.46 5.47
N LYS A 145 -16.41 -9.12 4.52
CA LYS A 145 -16.38 -10.59 4.42
C LYS A 145 -15.49 -11.26 5.45
N THR A 146 -14.44 -10.60 5.90
CA THR A 146 -13.47 -11.14 6.85
C THR A 146 -13.85 -10.86 8.30
N GLN A 147 -14.94 -10.14 8.56
CA GLN A 147 -15.39 -9.87 9.92
C GLN A 147 -15.85 -11.17 10.60
N LEU A 148 -15.28 -11.44 11.77
CA LEU A 148 -15.59 -12.65 12.54
C LEU A 148 -16.95 -12.56 13.23
N VAL A 149 -17.63 -13.71 13.30
CA VAL A 149 -18.88 -13.87 14.05
C VAL A 149 -18.58 -14.53 15.40
N VAL A 150 -18.83 -13.82 16.49
CA VAL A 150 -18.67 -14.32 17.86
C VAL A 150 -20.02 -14.28 18.55
N GLY A 151 -20.49 -15.43 19.04
CA GLY A 151 -21.82 -15.54 19.67
C GLY A 151 -22.98 -15.09 18.76
N GLY A 152 -22.89 -15.34 17.45
CA GLY A 152 -23.92 -14.97 16.46
C GLY A 152 -23.92 -13.47 16.07
N LYS A 153 -22.93 -12.70 16.50
CA LYS A 153 -22.78 -11.27 16.16
C LYS A 153 -21.47 -11.00 15.44
N LEU A 154 -21.49 -10.11 14.46
CA LEU A 154 -20.27 -9.55 13.87
C LEU A 154 -19.48 -8.82 14.96
N ALA A 155 -18.19 -9.13 15.10
CA ALA A 155 -17.37 -8.65 16.21
C ALA A 155 -16.06 -8.00 15.72
N VAL A 156 -15.02 -8.79 15.52
CA VAL A 156 -13.64 -8.33 15.32
C VAL A 156 -13.05 -8.90 14.03
N TRP A 157 -11.84 -8.49 13.72
CA TRP A 157 -11.03 -9.04 12.65
C TRP A 157 -9.77 -9.69 13.22
N CYS A 158 -9.28 -10.74 12.55
CA CYS A 158 -7.93 -11.24 12.76
C CYS A 158 -6.89 -10.24 12.23
N ALA A 159 -5.66 -10.37 12.68
CA ALA A 159 -4.54 -9.58 12.19
C ALA A 159 -4.27 -9.86 10.70
N GLN A 160 -4.44 -11.11 10.28
CA GLN A 160 -4.21 -11.55 8.90
C GLN A 160 -5.20 -12.65 8.51
N TYR A 161 -5.38 -12.82 7.21
CA TYR A 161 -6.23 -13.83 6.59
C TYR A 161 -5.55 -14.45 5.38
N ASP A 162 -5.68 -15.75 5.23
CA ASP A 162 -5.27 -16.43 4.02
C ASP A 162 -6.01 -15.84 2.79
N PRO A 163 -5.27 -15.48 1.72
CA PRO A 163 -5.88 -14.79 0.58
C PRO A 163 -6.80 -15.66 -0.27
N LEU A 164 -6.82 -16.98 -0.09
CA LEU A 164 -7.68 -17.89 -0.83
C LEU A 164 -8.95 -18.21 -0.05
N THR A 165 -8.81 -18.49 1.23
CA THR A 165 -9.93 -18.98 2.07
C THR A 165 -10.62 -17.87 2.85
N LEU A 166 -9.95 -16.74 3.10
CA LEU A 166 -10.38 -15.65 3.99
C LEU A 166 -10.56 -16.09 5.46
N GLN A 167 -9.76 -17.08 5.89
CA GLN A 167 -9.76 -17.62 7.26
C GLN A 167 -8.41 -17.40 7.94
#